data_e7858e7bca5879b58f9d8ae5f5d7fc07
#
_entry.id   e7858e7bca5879b58f9d8ae5f5d7fc07
#
_cell.length_a   1.000
_cell.length_b   1.000
_cell.length_c   1.000
_cell.angle_alpha   90.00
_cell.angle_beta   90.00
_cell.angle_gamma   90.00
#
_symmetry.space_group_name_H-M   'P 1'
#
loop_
_entity.id
_entity.type
_entity.pdbx_description
1 polymer ?
#
loop_
_entity_poly.entity_id
_entity_poly.type
_entity_poly.pdbx_seq_one_letter_code
_entity_poly.pdbx_strand_id
1 'polypeptide(L)'
;MEQIRSADVLASFPQVDEEKLNAALAAEAAASNRKIIVLDDDPTGVQTVHDIYVYTDWTVESLRKGFAAPEKLFFILTNSRGFTVAETTKAHREIAENTAKVAREFGMDYLIISRGDSTLRGHYPLETDLLREVTEAENGYKMDGDILCPYFREGGRFTLDNVHYVRYGAEFVPCGQTEFAKDETFGYHASNLCEYIEEKTGGKVRAGDVTCISLESLRAMDFDGIEAQLLAVHDYGHVIVNAVADCDVKVFAVALYRTMAKGRHFTIRSAAALVKAIGNISDQPLLTREKMVTQESKAGGIIVVGSHTKKTTAQLEELKKVQGIEFIEMDSDKVLVPGELEKEAAAIVAHCSQQIAKGITCCVSTKRVVLTLPDDTPEAALVRSVAISDALQSCVGRLTASPAFVVAKGGITSSDVGVKALRVKCAKVLGQIRPGIPVWQTGAESLFPSTPYIIFPGNVGEVPTLREAVEILLG
;
A
#
# COMPACT_ATOMS: atom_id res chain seq x y z
N MET A 1 2.35 -30.61 -1.40
CA MET A 1 3.14 -29.36 -1.46
C MET A 1 3.20 -28.89 -2.89
N GLU A 2 2.84 -27.66 -3.12
CA GLU A 2 2.91 -27.05 -4.44
C GLU A 2 4.37 -26.95 -4.90
N GLN A 3 4.58 -27.03 -6.21
CA GLN A 3 5.93 -27.07 -6.78
C GLN A 3 6.42 -25.66 -7.11
N ILE A 4 7.72 -25.44 -6.92
CA ILE A 4 8.43 -24.29 -7.49
C ILE A 4 8.34 -24.39 -9.01
N ARG A 5 8.04 -23.28 -9.70
CA ARG A 5 7.94 -23.20 -11.16
C ARG A 5 8.98 -22.25 -11.73
N SER A 6 9.35 -22.46 -13.00
CA SER A 6 10.12 -21.44 -13.72
C SER A 6 9.26 -20.22 -14.03
N ALA A 7 9.81 -19.04 -13.87
CA ALA A 7 9.14 -17.80 -14.29
C ALA A 7 8.92 -17.72 -15.82
N ASP A 8 9.58 -18.58 -16.60
CA ASP A 8 9.38 -18.69 -18.05
C ASP A 8 7.96 -19.09 -18.44
N VAL A 9 7.20 -19.69 -17.49
CA VAL A 9 5.79 -20.02 -17.70
C VAL A 9 4.96 -18.79 -18.12
N LEU A 10 5.35 -17.59 -17.73
CA LEU A 10 4.66 -16.35 -18.15
C LEU A 10 4.63 -16.16 -19.66
N ALA A 11 5.66 -16.61 -20.37
CA ALA A 11 5.76 -16.50 -21.83
C ALA A 11 4.80 -17.44 -22.57
N SER A 12 4.25 -18.46 -21.90
CA SER A 12 3.32 -19.42 -22.51
C SER A 12 1.89 -18.92 -22.67
N PHE A 13 1.52 -17.83 -21.97
CA PHE A 13 0.16 -17.30 -22.01
C PHE A 13 -0.10 -16.46 -23.26
N PRO A 14 -1.27 -16.62 -23.91
CA PRO A 14 -1.66 -15.81 -25.08
C PRO A 14 -1.62 -14.31 -24.75
N GLN A 15 -1.22 -13.52 -25.72
CA GLN A 15 -1.37 -12.06 -25.65
C GLN A 15 -2.84 -11.69 -25.87
N VAL A 16 -3.30 -10.66 -25.18
CA VAL A 16 -4.63 -10.09 -25.37
C VAL A 16 -4.57 -8.87 -26.28
N ASP A 17 -5.71 -8.50 -26.88
CA ASP A 17 -5.88 -7.23 -27.59
C ASP A 17 -6.01 -6.09 -26.56
N GLU A 18 -4.86 -5.48 -26.21
CA GLU A 18 -4.79 -4.43 -25.19
C GLU A 18 -5.62 -3.19 -25.56
N GLU A 19 -5.73 -2.83 -26.85
CA GLU A 19 -6.51 -1.67 -27.30
C GLU A 19 -8.00 -1.91 -27.04
N LYS A 20 -8.49 -3.07 -27.47
CA LYS A 20 -9.88 -3.49 -27.26
C LYS A 20 -10.19 -3.61 -25.75
N LEU A 21 -9.27 -4.18 -24.97
CA LEU A 21 -9.43 -4.34 -23.54
C LEU A 21 -9.50 -2.99 -22.83
N ASN A 22 -8.56 -2.09 -23.12
CA ASN A 22 -8.55 -0.76 -22.50
C ASN A 22 -9.80 0.06 -22.87
N ALA A 23 -10.28 -0.04 -24.13
CA ALA A 23 -11.52 0.60 -24.54
C ALA A 23 -12.74 0.03 -23.77
N ALA A 24 -12.82 -1.30 -23.62
CA ALA A 24 -13.90 -1.95 -22.87
C ALA A 24 -13.88 -1.53 -21.39
N LEU A 25 -12.71 -1.55 -20.75
CA LEU A 25 -12.56 -1.14 -19.35
C LEU A 25 -12.94 0.33 -19.14
N ALA A 26 -12.48 1.21 -20.02
CA ALA A 26 -12.80 2.63 -19.95
C ALA A 26 -14.31 2.89 -20.07
N ALA A 27 -14.99 2.17 -20.97
CA ALA A 27 -16.44 2.27 -21.16
C ALA A 27 -17.21 1.83 -19.89
N GLU A 28 -16.89 0.67 -19.33
CA GLU A 28 -17.56 0.15 -18.13
C GLU A 28 -17.25 1.01 -16.89
N ALA A 29 -16.02 1.46 -16.74
CA ALA A 29 -15.64 2.35 -15.66
C ALA A 29 -16.36 3.71 -15.75
N ALA A 30 -16.52 4.28 -16.95
CA ALA A 30 -17.25 5.53 -17.17
C ALA A 30 -18.76 5.38 -16.91
N ALA A 31 -19.36 4.25 -17.26
CA ALA A 31 -20.77 3.96 -17.02
C ALA A 31 -21.13 3.79 -15.54
N SER A 32 -20.16 3.42 -14.71
CA SER A 32 -20.37 3.23 -13.27
C SER A 32 -20.33 4.57 -12.53
N ASN A 33 -21.37 4.89 -11.76
CA ASN A 33 -21.41 6.07 -10.89
C ASN A 33 -20.89 5.81 -9.46
N ARG A 34 -20.36 4.61 -9.19
CA ARG A 34 -19.87 4.27 -7.86
C ARG A 34 -18.57 5.00 -7.53
N LYS A 35 -18.49 5.54 -6.32
CA LYS A 35 -17.22 5.99 -5.73
C LYS A 35 -16.48 4.77 -5.17
N ILE A 36 -15.19 4.68 -5.41
CA ILE A 36 -14.36 3.58 -4.93
C ILE A 36 -13.52 4.07 -3.76
N ILE A 37 -13.63 3.40 -2.63
CA ILE A 37 -12.87 3.67 -1.40
C ILE A 37 -11.89 2.53 -1.21
N VAL A 38 -10.60 2.83 -1.19
CA VAL A 38 -9.54 1.83 -1.02
C VAL A 38 -8.95 1.96 0.37
N LEU A 39 -9.16 0.95 1.20
CA LEU A 39 -8.55 0.88 2.53
C LEU A 39 -7.16 0.28 2.38
N ASP A 40 -6.14 1.01 2.80
CA ASP A 40 -4.75 0.62 2.64
C ASP A 40 -4.14 0.28 4.00
N ASP A 41 -3.72 -0.95 4.17
CA ASP A 41 -3.16 -1.45 5.42
C ASP A 41 -1.71 -1.00 5.67
N ASP A 42 -1.07 -0.35 4.68
CA ASP A 42 0.33 0.08 4.72
C ASP A 42 0.54 1.30 3.79
N PRO A 43 1.30 2.34 4.18
CA PRO A 43 1.46 3.58 3.40
C PRO A 43 2.12 3.39 2.04
N THR A 44 2.67 2.21 1.76
CA THR A 44 3.27 1.89 0.47
C THR A 44 2.26 1.40 -0.57
N GLY A 45 0.99 1.24 -0.21
CA GLY A 45 -0.04 0.61 -1.05
C GLY A 45 -0.44 1.35 -2.31
N VAL A 46 -0.12 2.62 -2.42
CA VAL A 46 -0.38 3.46 -3.59
C VAL A 46 0.69 3.35 -4.69
N GLN A 47 1.48 2.28 -4.69
CA GLN A 47 2.63 2.11 -5.57
C GLN A 47 2.30 2.13 -7.06
N THR A 48 1.08 1.75 -7.45
CA THR A 48 0.70 1.59 -8.87
C THR A 48 -0.23 2.68 -9.39
N VAL A 49 -0.57 3.64 -8.55
CA VAL A 49 -1.57 4.67 -8.88
C VAL A 49 -0.97 6.08 -8.87
N HIS A 50 -1.66 7.02 -9.52
CA HIS A 50 -1.29 8.44 -9.57
C HIS A 50 -2.53 9.31 -9.69
N ASP A 51 -2.37 10.60 -9.42
CA ASP A 51 -3.41 11.62 -9.50
C ASP A 51 -4.67 11.29 -8.69
N ILE A 52 -4.49 10.63 -7.55
CA ILE A 52 -5.56 10.30 -6.60
C ILE A 52 -5.22 10.86 -5.22
N TYR A 53 -6.22 10.95 -4.35
CA TYR A 53 -6.04 11.40 -2.98
C TYR A 53 -5.93 10.24 -1.99
N VAL A 54 -5.06 10.42 -0.99
CA VAL A 54 -4.95 9.55 0.19
C VAL A 54 -5.32 10.36 1.42
N TYR A 55 -6.24 9.85 2.20
CA TYR A 55 -6.60 10.38 3.52
C TYR A 55 -5.99 9.50 4.60
N THR A 56 -5.47 10.09 5.66
CA THR A 56 -4.86 9.37 6.80
C THR A 56 -5.80 9.25 7.99
N ASP A 57 -7.03 9.71 7.84
CA ASP A 57 -8.14 9.49 8.76
C ASP A 57 -9.42 9.17 7.97
N TRP A 58 -10.44 8.65 8.69
CA TRP A 58 -11.72 8.27 8.13
C TRP A 58 -12.89 9.03 8.75
N THR A 59 -12.64 10.25 9.16
CA THR A 59 -13.69 11.15 9.65
C THR A 59 -14.71 11.43 8.55
N VAL A 60 -15.94 11.73 8.95
CA VAL A 60 -17.00 12.13 8.01
C VAL A 60 -16.55 13.31 7.13
N GLU A 61 -15.72 14.23 7.65
CA GLU A 61 -15.19 15.36 6.89
C GLU A 61 -14.23 14.90 5.79
N SER A 62 -13.28 14.00 6.11
CA SER A 62 -12.34 13.46 5.15
C SER A 62 -13.05 12.66 4.05
N LEU A 63 -14.02 11.84 4.44
CA LEU A 63 -14.84 11.10 3.47
C LEU A 63 -15.64 12.02 2.56
N ARG A 64 -16.26 13.10 3.08
CA ARG A 64 -16.96 14.11 2.26
C ARG A 64 -16.03 14.71 1.20
N LYS A 65 -14.78 15.05 1.58
CA LYS A 65 -13.79 15.54 0.61
C LYS A 65 -13.49 14.49 -0.46
N GLY A 66 -13.31 13.23 -0.08
CA GLY A 66 -13.09 12.12 -1.00
C GLY A 66 -14.28 11.89 -1.95
N PHE A 67 -15.51 11.94 -1.45
CA PHE A 67 -16.73 11.81 -2.28
C PHE A 67 -16.95 13.02 -3.20
N ALA A 68 -16.63 14.22 -2.75
CA ALA A 68 -16.76 15.46 -3.55
C ALA A 68 -15.69 15.60 -4.62
N ALA A 69 -14.54 14.93 -4.48
CA ALA A 69 -13.45 14.97 -5.44
C ALA A 69 -13.89 14.35 -6.78
N PRO A 70 -13.40 14.87 -7.93
CA PRO A 70 -13.78 14.34 -9.26
C PRO A 70 -13.20 12.96 -9.54
N GLU A 71 -12.16 12.56 -8.87
CA GLU A 71 -11.50 11.27 -9.05
C GLU A 71 -12.45 10.13 -8.69
N LYS A 72 -12.43 9.06 -9.48
CA LYS A 72 -13.29 7.89 -9.28
C LYS A 72 -13.02 7.17 -7.96
N LEU A 73 -11.77 7.20 -7.50
CA LEU A 73 -11.35 6.56 -6.27
C LEU A 73 -10.50 7.47 -5.40
N PHE A 74 -10.50 7.16 -4.11
CA PHE A 74 -9.55 7.70 -3.15
C PHE A 74 -9.14 6.61 -2.14
N PHE A 75 -8.00 6.83 -1.51
CA PHE A 75 -7.47 5.91 -0.50
C PHE A 75 -7.72 6.44 0.91
N ILE A 76 -7.89 5.51 1.83
CA ILE A 76 -7.83 5.73 3.28
C ILE A 76 -6.67 4.87 3.80
N LEU A 77 -5.64 5.51 4.32
CA LEU A 77 -4.54 4.84 4.97
C LEU A 77 -4.97 4.44 6.38
N THR A 78 -5.21 3.16 6.59
CA THR A 78 -5.60 2.61 7.89
C THR A 78 -4.41 2.23 8.75
N ASN A 79 -3.29 1.80 8.13
CA ASN A 79 -2.15 1.16 8.79
C ASN A 79 -2.54 -0.09 9.60
N SER A 80 -3.65 -0.74 9.23
CA SER A 80 -4.26 -1.83 10.02
C SER A 80 -3.36 -3.07 10.16
N ARG A 81 -2.32 -3.21 9.32
CA ARG A 81 -1.33 -4.27 9.51
C ARG A 81 -0.58 -4.18 10.85
N GLY A 82 -0.46 -2.98 11.42
CA GLY A 82 0.10 -2.74 12.75
C GLY A 82 -0.91 -2.80 13.89
N PHE A 83 -2.19 -3.02 13.61
CA PHE A 83 -3.26 -3.00 14.60
C PHE A 83 -3.46 -4.37 15.25
N THR A 84 -3.97 -4.34 16.47
CA THR A 84 -4.59 -5.52 17.09
C THR A 84 -5.93 -5.83 16.42
N VAL A 85 -6.45 -7.04 16.67
CA VAL A 85 -7.81 -7.43 16.22
C VAL A 85 -8.88 -6.44 16.69
N ALA A 86 -8.79 -5.95 17.93
CA ALA A 86 -9.75 -5.00 18.49
C ALA A 86 -9.68 -3.63 17.80
N GLU A 87 -8.48 -3.12 17.53
CA GLU A 87 -8.28 -1.86 16.80
C GLU A 87 -8.74 -1.97 15.35
N THR A 88 -8.42 -3.08 14.67
CA THR A 88 -8.90 -3.37 13.30
C THR A 88 -10.43 -3.41 13.26
N THR A 89 -11.06 -4.10 14.22
CA THR A 89 -12.52 -4.19 14.33
C THR A 89 -13.14 -2.80 14.47
N LYS A 90 -12.62 -1.99 15.38
CA LYS A 90 -13.12 -0.64 15.60
C LYS A 90 -12.98 0.22 14.34
N ALA A 91 -11.78 0.26 13.76
CA ALA A 91 -11.48 1.09 12.60
C ALA A 91 -12.35 0.73 11.38
N HIS A 92 -12.48 -0.57 11.05
CA HIS A 92 -13.24 -0.99 9.87
C HIS A 92 -14.76 -0.76 10.05
N ARG A 93 -15.30 -0.91 11.26
CA ARG A 93 -16.69 -0.53 11.55
C ARG A 93 -16.92 0.97 11.37
N GLU A 94 -16.07 1.80 11.98
CA GLU A 94 -16.17 3.27 11.86
C GLU A 94 -16.05 3.72 10.40
N ILE A 95 -15.12 3.13 9.63
CA ILE A 95 -14.94 3.44 8.20
C ILE A 95 -16.21 3.10 7.42
N ALA A 96 -16.75 1.89 7.59
CA ALA A 96 -17.92 1.45 6.84
C ALA A 96 -19.17 2.27 7.21
N GLU A 97 -19.40 2.57 8.49
CA GLU A 97 -20.52 3.41 8.98
C GLU A 97 -20.41 4.83 8.41
N ASN A 98 -19.23 5.46 8.52
CA ASN A 98 -19.00 6.80 8.02
C ASN A 98 -19.11 6.87 6.48
N THR A 99 -18.62 5.84 5.77
CA THR A 99 -18.75 5.72 4.31
C THR A 99 -20.20 5.65 3.88
N ALA A 100 -20.99 4.77 4.49
CA ALA A 100 -22.43 4.62 4.19
C ALA A 100 -23.20 5.92 4.46
N LYS A 101 -22.88 6.61 5.55
CA LYS A 101 -23.47 7.91 5.90
C LYS A 101 -23.17 8.95 4.81
N VAL A 102 -21.92 9.10 4.43
CA VAL A 102 -21.50 10.11 3.43
C VAL A 102 -22.03 9.75 2.04
N ALA A 103 -22.02 8.48 1.65
CA ALA A 103 -22.60 8.02 0.38
C ALA A 103 -24.07 8.40 0.26
N ARG A 104 -24.86 8.24 1.33
CA ARG A 104 -26.27 8.70 1.38
C ARG A 104 -26.40 10.22 1.23
N GLU A 105 -25.50 11.01 1.85
CA GLU A 105 -25.49 12.47 1.71
C GLU A 105 -25.29 12.92 0.27
N PHE A 106 -24.44 12.18 -0.47
CA PHE A 106 -24.15 12.47 -1.88
C PHE A 106 -25.11 11.78 -2.87
N GLY A 107 -25.95 10.86 -2.41
CA GLY A 107 -26.82 10.05 -3.29
C GLY A 107 -26.00 9.17 -4.24
N MET A 108 -24.83 8.68 -3.81
CA MET A 108 -23.89 7.90 -4.61
C MET A 108 -23.77 6.47 -4.08
N ASP A 109 -23.71 5.51 -5.01
CA ASP A 109 -23.25 4.16 -4.69
C ASP A 109 -21.73 4.15 -4.44
N TYR A 110 -21.27 3.12 -3.73
CA TYR A 110 -19.85 2.97 -3.45
C TYR A 110 -19.38 1.52 -3.51
N LEU A 111 -18.07 1.34 -3.62
CA LEU A 111 -17.36 0.08 -3.50
C LEU A 111 -16.19 0.28 -2.53
N ILE A 112 -16.10 -0.55 -1.49
CA ILE A 112 -14.93 -0.57 -0.60
C ILE A 112 -14.04 -1.73 -1.01
N ILE A 113 -12.74 -1.43 -1.19
CA ILE A 113 -11.69 -2.42 -1.45
C ILE A 113 -10.75 -2.45 -0.25
N SER A 114 -10.63 -3.59 0.43
CA SER A 114 -9.59 -3.84 1.42
C SER A 114 -8.30 -4.18 0.66
N ARG A 115 -7.45 -3.17 0.46
CA ARG A 115 -6.15 -3.36 -0.15
C ARG A 115 -5.14 -3.75 0.94
N GLY A 116 -4.59 -4.93 0.84
CA GLY A 116 -3.63 -5.45 1.80
C GLY A 116 -2.35 -5.97 1.17
N ASP A 117 -1.59 -6.67 1.99
CA ASP A 117 -0.31 -7.24 1.59
C ASP A 117 -0.47 -8.28 0.49
N SER A 118 0.29 -8.12 -0.58
CA SER A 118 0.32 -9.04 -1.70
C SER A 118 0.93 -10.41 -1.37
N THR A 119 1.50 -10.59 -0.17
CA THR A 119 1.97 -11.87 0.35
C THR A 119 1.01 -12.46 1.40
N LEU A 120 -0.28 -12.10 1.33
CA LEU A 120 -1.41 -12.65 2.10
C LEU A 120 -1.42 -12.35 3.61
N ARG A 121 -0.51 -11.50 4.11
CA ARG A 121 -0.53 -11.07 5.52
C ARG A 121 -1.60 -9.99 5.74
N GLY A 122 -2.08 -9.88 6.98
CA GLY A 122 -3.10 -8.94 7.38
C GLY A 122 -4.32 -9.61 8.00
N HIS A 123 -5.30 -8.82 8.40
CA HIS A 123 -6.48 -9.28 9.14
C HIS A 123 -7.58 -9.86 8.24
N TYR A 124 -7.22 -10.73 7.27
CA TYR A 124 -8.19 -11.45 6.46
C TYR A 124 -8.66 -12.73 7.20
N PRO A 125 -9.97 -13.09 7.20
CA PRO A 125 -11.10 -12.38 6.55
C PRO A 125 -11.75 -11.27 7.42
N LEU A 126 -11.25 -11.00 8.63
CA LEU A 126 -11.87 -10.08 9.58
C LEU A 126 -12.25 -8.73 8.93
N GLU A 127 -11.35 -8.15 8.13
CA GLU A 127 -11.58 -6.84 7.49
C GLU A 127 -12.76 -6.91 6.51
N THR A 128 -12.81 -7.91 5.63
CA THR A 128 -13.89 -8.06 4.65
C THR A 128 -15.21 -8.45 5.31
N ASP A 129 -15.19 -9.29 6.36
CA ASP A 129 -16.37 -9.66 7.12
C ASP A 129 -17.00 -8.46 7.82
N LEU A 130 -16.20 -7.57 8.43
CA LEU A 130 -16.67 -6.36 9.07
C LEU A 130 -17.26 -5.36 8.07
N LEU A 131 -16.58 -5.16 6.93
CA LEU A 131 -17.07 -4.30 5.85
C LEU A 131 -18.40 -4.82 5.32
N ARG A 132 -18.55 -6.14 5.13
CA ARG A 132 -19.80 -6.78 4.76
C ARG A 132 -20.89 -6.50 5.79
N GLU A 133 -20.66 -6.86 7.07
CA GLU A 133 -21.64 -6.76 8.13
C GLU A 133 -22.25 -5.35 8.22
N VAL A 134 -21.38 -4.34 8.26
CA VAL A 134 -21.81 -2.94 8.38
C VAL A 134 -22.48 -2.46 7.08
N THR A 135 -21.93 -2.78 5.92
CA THR A 135 -22.48 -2.34 4.64
C THR A 135 -23.88 -2.93 4.40
N GLU A 136 -24.10 -4.21 4.74
CA GLU A 136 -25.41 -4.84 4.67
C GLU A 136 -26.42 -4.17 5.62
N ALA A 137 -26.00 -3.87 6.84
CA ALA A 137 -26.87 -3.22 7.85
C ALA A 137 -27.26 -1.79 7.44
N GLU A 138 -26.30 -1.03 6.90
CA GLU A 138 -26.50 0.38 6.57
C GLU A 138 -27.26 0.62 5.25
N ASN A 139 -27.12 -0.29 4.28
CA ASN A 139 -27.70 -0.10 2.93
C ASN A 139 -28.91 -1.00 2.63
N GLY A 140 -29.20 -2.02 3.46
CA GLY A 140 -30.36 -2.87 3.31
C GLY A 140 -30.29 -3.89 2.16
N TYR A 141 -29.13 -4.10 1.55
CA TYR A 141 -28.89 -5.17 0.58
C TYR A 141 -27.88 -6.18 1.13
N LYS A 142 -27.78 -7.34 0.50
CA LYS A 142 -26.81 -8.38 0.85
C LYS A 142 -25.58 -8.33 -0.06
N MET A 143 -24.41 -8.65 0.49
CA MET A 143 -23.22 -8.92 -0.29
C MET A 143 -23.32 -10.32 -0.89
N ASP A 144 -23.14 -10.41 -2.20
CA ASP A 144 -23.18 -11.68 -2.93
C ASP A 144 -21.91 -12.51 -2.71
N GLY A 145 -20.74 -11.84 -2.60
CA GLY A 145 -19.48 -12.56 -2.41
C GLY A 145 -18.30 -11.71 -1.94
N ASP A 146 -17.20 -12.40 -1.66
CA ASP A 146 -15.90 -11.86 -1.31
C ASP A 146 -14.84 -12.25 -2.37
N ILE A 147 -14.19 -11.26 -2.96
CA ILE A 147 -13.22 -11.46 -4.05
C ILE A 147 -11.80 -11.33 -3.49
N LEU A 148 -10.96 -12.34 -3.69
CA LEU A 148 -9.54 -12.33 -3.33
C LEU A 148 -8.66 -12.30 -4.59
N CYS A 149 -7.87 -11.21 -4.75
CA CYS A 149 -6.95 -11.02 -5.87
C CYS A 149 -5.63 -10.39 -5.41
N PRO A 150 -4.66 -11.17 -4.94
CA PRO A 150 -3.40 -10.65 -4.38
C PRO A 150 -2.31 -10.37 -5.42
N TYR A 151 -2.65 -10.29 -6.71
CA TYR A 151 -1.71 -10.04 -7.79
C TYR A 151 -1.02 -8.69 -7.68
N PHE A 152 0.32 -8.70 -7.84
CA PHE A 152 1.16 -7.51 -7.85
C PHE A 152 2.47 -7.77 -8.60
N ARG A 153 2.54 -7.38 -9.87
CA ARG A 153 3.66 -7.64 -10.79
C ARG A 153 4.97 -7.02 -10.30
N GLU A 154 4.92 -5.75 -9.91
CA GLU A 154 6.10 -4.98 -9.49
C GLU A 154 6.75 -5.57 -8.22
N GLY A 155 5.93 -6.20 -7.39
CA GLY A 155 6.40 -6.94 -6.23
C GLY A 155 6.76 -8.41 -6.53
N GLY A 156 6.48 -8.89 -7.73
CA GLY A 156 6.72 -10.29 -8.09
C GLY A 156 5.69 -11.27 -7.51
N ARG A 157 4.41 -10.89 -7.43
CA ARG A 157 3.31 -11.73 -6.89
C ARG A 157 2.36 -12.11 -7.99
N PHE A 158 2.16 -13.42 -8.17
CA PHE A 158 1.41 -14.00 -9.27
C PHE A 158 0.51 -15.13 -8.78
N THR A 159 -0.68 -15.26 -9.37
CA THR A 159 -1.57 -16.40 -9.08
C THR A 159 -1.78 -17.20 -10.34
N LEU A 160 -1.38 -18.46 -10.31
CA LEU A 160 -1.42 -19.39 -11.43
C LEU A 160 -1.98 -20.74 -10.95
N ASP A 161 -2.98 -21.26 -11.63
CA ASP A 161 -3.69 -22.51 -11.26
C ASP A 161 -4.16 -22.49 -9.79
N ASN A 162 -4.69 -21.34 -9.35
CA ASN A 162 -5.14 -21.05 -8.00
C ASN A 162 -4.03 -20.98 -6.94
N VAL A 163 -2.78 -21.21 -7.29
CA VAL A 163 -1.63 -21.13 -6.39
C VAL A 163 -1.01 -19.75 -6.49
N HIS A 164 -0.81 -19.12 -5.34
CA HIS A 164 -0.15 -17.81 -5.25
C HIS A 164 1.36 -17.99 -5.06
N TYR A 165 2.12 -17.27 -5.85
CA TYR A 165 3.58 -17.36 -5.92
C TYR A 165 4.27 -16.04 -5.62
N VAL A 166 5.47 -16.14 -5.04
CA VAL A 166 6.45 -15.07 -4.95
C VAL A 166 7.60 -15.37 -5.90
N ARG A 167 7.97 -14.40 -6.72
CA ARG A 167 9.08 -14.51 -7.65
C ARG A 167 10.41 -14.19 -6.97
N TYR A 168 11.34 -15.13 -7.04
CA TYR A 168 12.73 -14.97 -6.66
C TYR A 168 13.62 -15.23 -7.88
N GLY A 169 14.10 -14.16 -8.51
CA GLY A 169 14.87 -14.29 -9.76
C GLY A 169 14.09 -14.98 -10.89
N ALA A 170 14.52 -16.16 -11.29
CA ALA A 170 13.88 -16.99 -12.33
C ALA A 170 12.85 -17.98 -11.79
N GLU A 171 12.61 -18.01 -10.48
CA GLU A 171 11.73 -19.01 -9.85
C GLU A 171 10.48 -18.37 -9.26
N PHE A 172 9.37 -19.09 -9.36
CA PHE A 172 8.12 -18.87 -8.67
C PHE A 172 8.02 -19.84 -7.50
N VAL A 173 8.19 -19.32 -6.29
CA VAL A 173 8.09 -20.08 -5.05
C VAL A 173 6.67 -19.93 -4.50
N PRO A 174 5.97 -21.06 -4.21
CA PRO A 174 4.65 -21.01 -3.59
C PRO A 174 4.67 -20.18 -2.30
N CYS A 175 3.70 -19.29 -2.12
CA CYS A 175 3.70 -18.28 -1.07
C CYS A 175 3.80 -18.87 0.35
N GLY A 176 3.14 -20.01 0.60
CA GLY A 176 3.21 -20.75 1.87
C GLY A 176 4.59 -21.33 2.21
N GLN A 177 5.52 -21.37 1.24
CA GLN A 177 6.89 -21.85 1.45
C GLN A 177 7.90 -20.70 1.68
N THR A 178 7.44 -19.47 1.67
CA THR A 178 8.28 -18.28 1.81
C THR A 178 8.38 -17.81 3.27
N GLU A 179 9.27 -16.86 3.52
CA GLU A 179 9.38 -16.19 4.82
C GLU A 179 8.11 -15.44 5.23
N PHE A 180 7.29 -15.01 4.27
CA PHE A 180 6.06 -14.26 4.54
C PHE A 180 4.99 -15.13 5.22
N ALA A 181 4.93 -16.41 4.87
CA ALA A 181 4.01 -17.36 5.49
C ALA A 181 4.37 -17.70 6.95
N LYS A 182 5.62 -17.42 7.35
CA LYS A 182 6.14 -17.65 8.71
C LYS A 182 5.98 -16.44 9.63
N ASP A 183 5.20 -15.45 9.21
CA ASP A 183 4.90 -14.27 10.02
C ASP A 183 4.24 -14.70 11.34
N GLU A 184 4.72 -14.18 12.48
CA GLU A 184 4.24 -14.59 13.82
C GLU A 184 2.77 -14.21 14.06
N THR A 185 2.29 -13.14 13.42
CA THR A 185 0.94 -12.61 13.61
C THR A 185 -0.03 -13.10 12.53
N PHE A 186 0.41 -13.09 11.26
CA PHE A 186 -0.43 -13.33 10.09
C PHE A 186 -0.05 -14.58 9.32
N GLY A 187 0.72 -15.47 9.92
CA GLY A 187 1.20 -16.69 9.29
C GLY A 187 0.09 -17.56 8.69
N TYR A 188 0.45 -18.36 7.72
CA TYR A 188 -0.42 -19.28 6.99
C TYR A 188 0.41 -20.43 6.39
N HIS A 189 -0.26 -21.47 5.87
CA HIS A 189 0.39 -22.65 5.29
C HIS A 189 0.07 -22.84 3.82
N ALA A 190 -1.16 -22.55 3.43
CA ALA A 190 -1.66 -22.83 2.10
C ALA A 190 -1.17 -21.79 1.08
N SER A 191 -0.66 -22.25 -0.06
CA SER A 191 -0.35 -21.38 -1.22
C SER A 191 -1.48 -21.38 -2.25
N ASN A 192 -2.29 -22.45 -2.32
CA ASN A 192 -3.53 -22.47 -3.07
C ASN A 192 -4.54 -21.55 -2.40
N LEU A 193 -5.04 -20.54 -3.12
CA LEU A 193 -5.91 -19.52 -2.54
C LEU A 193 -7.25 -20.07 -2.04
N CYS A 194 -7.76 -21.16 -2.63
CA CYS A 194 -8.96 -21.82 -2.13
C CYS A 194 -8.71 -22.46 -0.75
N GLU A 195 -7.59 -23.14 -0.60
CA GLU A 195 -7.15 -23.75 0.67
C GLU A 195 -6.79 -22.65 1.70
N TYR A 196 -6.19 -21.53 1.24
CA TYR A 196 -5.92 -20.37 2.09
C TYR A 196 -7.21 -19.77 2.67
N ILE A 197 -8.26 -19.65 1.85
CA ILE A 197 -9.58 -19.18 2.33
C ILE A 197 -10.15 -20.19 3.34
N GLU A 198 -10.08 -21.48 3.09
CA GLU A 198 -10.52 -22.50 4.04
C GLU A 198 -9.73 -22.41 5.36
N GLU A 199 -8.40 -22.29 5.30
CA GLU A 199 -7.53 -22.13 6.46
C GLU A 199 -7.90 -20.87 7.27
N LYS A 200 -8.00 -19.71 6.60
CA LYS A 200 -8.24 -18.41 7.26
C LYS A 200 -9.67 -18.25 7.79
N THR A 201 -10.63 -18.92 7.20
CA THR A 201 -12.01 -18.95 7.70
C THR A 201 -12.24 -20.01 8.78
N GLY A 202 -11.20 -20.78 9.14
CA GLY A 202 -11.31 -21.89 10.09
C GLY A 202 -12.22 -23.00 9.60
N GLY A 203 -12.24 -23.26 8.30
CA GLY A 203 -13.03 -24.28 7.64
C GLY A 203 -14.53 -23.93 7.46
N LYS A 204 -14.94 -22.69 7.71
CA LYS A 204 -16.31 -22.24 7.44
C LYS A 204 -16.59 -22.22 5.94
N VAL A 205 -15.62 -21.82 5.13
CA VAL A 205 -15.65 -21.90 3.68
C VAL A 205 -14.75 -23.06 3.24
N ARG A 206 -15.28 -23.98 2.44
CA ARG A 206 -14.52 -25.12 1.91
C ARG A 206 -13.81 -24.72 0.64
N ALA A 207 -12.58 -25.20 0.45
CA ALA A 207 -11.80 -24.92 -0.75
C ALA A 207 -12.54 -25.29 -2.05
N GLY A 208 -13.34 -26.38 -2.02
CA GLY A 208 -14.15 -26.83 -3.15
C GLY A 208 -15.35 -25.93 -3.51
N ASP A 209 -15.75 -25.03 -2.61
CA ASP A 209 -16.90 -24.14 -2.80
C ASP A 209 -16.45 -22.75 -3.33
N VAL A 210 -15.13 -22.54 -3.48
CA VAL A 210 -14.58 -21.26 -3.96
C VAL A 210 -14.67 -21.19 -5.48
N THR A 211 -15.26 -20.11 -6.00
CA THR A 211 -15.28 -19.83 -7.44
C THR A 211 -13.90 -19.38 -7.92
N CYS A 212 -13.38 -20.01 -8.96
CA CYS A 212 -12.06 -19.72 -9.49
C CYS A 212 -12.15 -19.08 -10.88
N ILE A 213 -11.74 -17.82 -11.00
CA ILE A 213 -11.61 -17.17 -12.31
C ILE A 213 -10.28 -17.61 -12.93
N SER A 214 -10.35 -18.36 -14.04
CA SER A 214 -9.18 -18.98 -14.65
C SER A 214 -8.38 -18.03 -15.55
N LEU A 215 -7.07 -18.29 -15.72
CA LEU A 215 -6.26 -17.57 -16.71
C LEU A 215 -6.74 -17.83 -18.15
N GLU A 216 -7.30 -18.99 -18.43
CA GLU A 216 -7.84 -19.33 -19.75
C GLU A 216 -8.96 -18.35 -20.15
N SER A 217 -9.99 -18.18 -19.29
CA SER A 217 -11.08 -17.24 -19.55
C SER A 217 -10.61 -15.78 -19.60
N LEU A 218 -9.67 -15.40 -18.73
CA LEU A 218 -9.10 -14.06 -18.73
C LEU A 218 -8.32 -13.77 -20.01
N ARG A 219 -7.48 -14.71 -20.47
CA ARG A 219 -6.71 -14.56 -21.70
C ARG A 219 -7.52 -14.67 -22.98
N ALA A 220 -8.65 -15.37 -22.93
CA ALA A 220 -9.64 -15.36 -24.00
C ALA A 220 -10.47 -14.07 -24.06
N MET A 221 -10.32 -13.16 -23.08
CA MET A 221 -11.20 -11.99 -22.87
C MET A 221 -12.69 -12.40 -22.84
N ASP A 222 -12.99 -13.53 -22.19
CA ASP A 222 -14.33 -14.07 -22.05
C ASP A 222 -15.13 -13.30 -20.99
N PHE A 223 -15.43 -12.03 -21.30
CA PHE A 223 -16.16 -11.16 -20.39
C PHE A 223 -17.51 -11.76 -19.97
N ASP A 224 -18.22 -12.36 -20.90
CA ASP A 224 -19.57 -12.87 -20.67
C ASP A 224 -19.55 -14.15 -19.81
N GLY A 225 -18.57 -15.04 -20.03
CA GLY A 225 -18.38 -16.24 -19.21
C GLY A 225 -17.95 -15.89 -17.78
N ILE A 226 -17.03 -14.92 -17.60
CA ILE A 226 -16.61 -14.47 -16.28
C ILE A 226 -17.77 -13.75 -15.56
N GLU A 227 -18.52 -12.92 -16.27
CA GLU A 227 -19.71 -12.27 -15.73
C GLU A 227 -20.75 -13.31 -15.27
N ALA A 228 -20.99 -14.35 -16.06
CA ALA A 228 -21.92 -15.43 -15.70
C ALA A 228 -21.47 -16.17 -14.43
N GLN A 229 -20.16 -16.43 -14.28
CA GLN A 229 -19.59 -17.00 -13.05
C GLN A 229 -19.84 -16.08 -11.85
N LEU A 230 -19.60 -14.77 -11.98
CA LEU A 230 -19.82 -13.82 -10.90
C LEU A 230 -21.31 -13.63 -10.55
N LEU A 231 -22.21 -13.68 -11.54
CA LEU A 231 -23.66 -13.64 -11.32
C LEU A 231 -24.18 -14.87 -10.57
N ALA A 232 -23.50 -16.01 -10.69
CA ALA A 232 -23.84 -17.24 -9.97
C ALA A 232 -23.36 -17.24 -8.51
N VAL A 233 -22.50 -16.32 -8.12
CA VAL A 233 -22.05 -16.18 -6.73
C VAL A 233 -23.19 -15.62 -5.88
N HIS A 234 -23.48 -16.24 -4.76
CA HIS A 234 -24.50 -15.84 -3.80
C HIS A 234 -24.13 -16.27 -2.38
N ASP A 235 -24.90 -15.81 -1.39
CA ASP A 235 -24.71 -16.16 0.03
C ASP A 235 -23.29 -15.88 0.57
N TYR A 236 -22.68 -14.78 0.08
CA TYR A 236 -21.29 -14.40 0.39
C TYR A 236 -20.26 -15.45 -0.06
N GLY A 237 -20.50 -16.04 -1.23
CA GLY A 237 -19.55 -16.99 -1.83
C GLY A 237 -18.19 -16.36 -2.11
N HIS A 238 -17.13 -17.15 -1.98
CA HIS A 238 -15.77 -16.64 -2.18
C HIS A 238 -15.32 -16.85 -3.63
N VAL A 239 -14.58 -15.87 -4.13
CA VAL A 239 -14.06 -15.85 -5.50
C VAL A 239 -12.56 -15.59 -5.44
N ILE A 240 -11.77 -16.40 -6.12
CA ILE A 240 -10.36 -16.10 -6.36
C ILE A 240 -10.12 -15.73 -7.82
N VAL A 241 -9.18 -14.82 -8.05
CA VAL A 241 -8.80 -14.39 -9.40
C VAL A 241 -7.35 -14.76 -9.66
N ASN A 242 -7.15 -15.63 -10.65
CA ASN A 242 -5.83 -15.90 -11.17
C ASN A 242 -5.34 -14.69 -11.96
N ALA A 243 -4.07 -14.30 -11.78
CA ALA A 243 -3.49 -13.21 -12.55
C ALA A 243 -1.97 -13.32 -12.62
N VAL A 244 -1.43 -13.17 -13.82
CA VAL A 244 0.01 -13.19 -14.12
C VAL A 244 0.45 -11.99 -14.95
N ALA A 245 -0.49 -11.17 -15.39
CA ALA A 245 -0.23 -9.89 -16.07
C ALA A 245 -1.36 -8.89 -15.79
N ASP A 246 -1.11 -7.62 -16.05
CA ASP A 246 -2.07 -6.53 -15.79
C ASP A 246 -3.35 -6.66 -16.66
N CYS A 247 -3.24 -7.25 -17.86
CA CYS A 247 -4.40 -7.54 -18.69
C CYS A 247 -5.39 -8.49 -18.01
N ASP A 248 -4.93 -9.44 -17.17
CA ASP A 248 -5.80 -10.40 -16.49
C ASP A 248 -6.75 -9.67 -15.52
N VAL A 249 -6.20 -8.78 -14.68
CA VAL A 249 -7.02 -7.99 -13.75
C VAL A 249 -7.87 -6.93 -14.45
N LYS A 250 -7.48 -6.44 -15.64
CA LYS A 250 -8.30 -5.56 -16.46
C LYS A 250 -9.51 -6.31 -17.05
N VAL A 251 -9.30 -7.51 -17.58
CA VAL A 251 -10.41 -8.35 -18.08
C VAL A 251 -11.39 -8.67 -16.96
N PHE A 252 -10.86 -9.07 -15.78
CA PHE A 252 -11.69 -9.29 -14.61
C PHE A 252 -12.48 -8.03 -14.21
N ALA A 253 -11.85 -6.86 -14.21
CA ALA A 253 -12.50 -5.59 -13.85
C ALA A 253 -13.68 -5.25 -14.79
N VAL A 254 -13.55 -5.52 -16.09
CA VAL A 254 -14.66 -5.36 -17.05
C VAL A 254 -15.86 -6.23 -16.66
N ALA A 255 -15.64 -7.52 -16.43
CA ALA A 255 -16.70 -8.45 -16.04
C ALA A 255 -17.31 -8.08 -14.67
N LEU A 256 -16.48 -7.63 -13.71
CA LEU A 256 -16.93 -7.18 -12.40
C LEU A 256 -17.85 -5.94 -12.53
N TYR A 257 -17.47 -4.96 -13.32
CA TYR A 257 -18.32 -3.77 -13.56
C TYR A 257 -19.69 -4.15 -14.16
N ARG A 258 -19.72 -5.05 -15.15
CA ARG A 258 -20.98 -5.54 -15.75
C ARG A 258 -21.84 -6.28 -14.72
N THR A 259 -21.21 -7.10 -13.89
CA THR A 259 -21.89 -7.82 -12.80
C THR A 259 -22.49 -6.86 -11.79
N MET A 260 -21.72 -5.86 -11.35
CA MET A 260 -22.19 -4.84 -10.41
C MET A 260 -23.30 -3.96 -11.02
N ALA A 261 -23.27 -3.68 -12.31
CA ALA A 261 -24.35 -2.96 -13.01
C ALA A 261 -25.68 -3.74 -13.01
N LYS A 262 -25.62 -5.07 -12.86
CA LYS A 262 -26.79 -5.96 -12.69
C LYS A 262 -27.24 -6.12 -11.23
N GLY A 263 -26.76 -5.28 -10.32
CA GLY A 263 -27.18 -5.22 -8.91
C GLY A 263 -26.47 -6.21 -7.99
N ARG A 264 -25.32 -6.75 -8.39
CA ARG A 264 -24.50 -7.59 -7.52
C ARG A 264 -23.53 -6.75 -6.70
N HIS A 265 -23.24 -7.23 -5.47
CA HIS A 265 -22.40 -6.53 -4.50
C HIS A 265 -21.32 -7.45 -3.96
N PHE A 266 -20.08 -6.96 -3.92
CA PHE A 266 -18.93 -7.74 -3.48
C PHE A 266 -18.08 -6.95 -2.48
N THR A 267 -17.53 -7.63 -1.49
CA THR A 267 -16.30 -7.18 -0.81
C THR A 267 -15.11 -7.61 -1.64
N ILE A 268 -14.00 -6.87 -1.53
CA ILE A 268 -12.80 -7.18 -2.30
C ILE A 268 -11.59 -7.11 -1.37
N ARG A 269 -10.84 -8.19 -1.28
CA ARG A 269 -9.48 -8.23 -0.73
C ARG A 269 -8.50 -8.29 -1.89
N SER A 270 -7.66 -7.25 -2.05
CA SER A 270 -6.74 -7.19 -3.19
C SER A 270 -5.35 -6.69 -2.81
N ALA A 271 -4.43 -6.82 -3.75
CA ALA A 271 -3.20 -6.03 -3.80
C ALA A 271 -3.36 -4.84 -4.77
N ALA A 272 -2.26 -4.18 -5.10
CA ALA A 272 -2.27 -2.90 -5.81
C ALA A 272 -2.80 -2.96 -7.26
N ALA A 273 -2.54 -4.06 -7.99
CA ALA A 273 -2.83 -4.11 -9.42
C ALA A 273 -4.33 -4.11 -9.74
N LEU A 274 -5.17 -4.84 -8.97
CA LEU A 274 -6.62 -4.84 -9.18
C LEU A 274 -7.22 -3.46 -8.88
N VAL A 275 -6.73 -2.76 -7.85
CA VAL A 275 -7.16 -1.39 -7.54
C VAL A 275 -6.93 -0.46 -8.73
N LYS A 276 -5.73 -0.53 -9.35
CA LYS A 276 -5.39 0.24 -10.54
C LYS A 276 -6.35 -0.06 -11.69
N ALA A 277 -6.64 -1.35 -11.93
CA ALA A 277 -7.56 -1.77 -12.99
C ALA A 277 -8.99 -1.28 -12.75
N ILE A 278 -9.55 -1.50 -11.54
CA ILE A 278 -10.90 -1.03 -11.17
C ILE A 278 -10.96 0.51 -11.23
N GLY A 279 -9.90 1.21 -10.80
CA GLY A 279 -9.81 2.66 -10.91
C GLY A 279 -9.68 3.17 -12.35
N ASN A 280 -9.45 2.30 -13.33
CA ASN A 280 -9.09 2.63 -14.71
C ASN A 280 -7.94 3.66 -14.76
N ILE A 281 -6.93 3.46 -13.91
CA ILE A 281 -5.77 4.36 -13.82
C ILE A 281 -4.76 3.93 -14.88
N SER A 282 -4.39 4.88 -15.75
CA SER A 282 -3.41 4.66 -16.81
C SER A 282 -2.00 4.39 -16.29
N ASP A 283 -1.13 3.92 -17.18
CA ASP A 283 0.30 3.90 -16.87
C ASP A 283 0.85 5.33 -16.95
N GLN A 284 1.81 5.60 -16.06
CA GLN A 284 2.51 6.87 -16.01
C GLN A 284 4.02 6.63 -16.00
N PRO A 285 4.81 7.41 -16.78
CA PRO A 285 6.25 7.40 -16.65
C PRO A 285 6.71 7.76 -15.23
N LEU A 286 7.87 7.29 -14.85
CA LEU A 286 8.48 7.67 -13.58
C LEU A 286 8.62 9.19 -13.46
N LEU A 287 8.45 9.68 -12.26
CA LEU A 287 8.45 11.12 -11.98
C LEU A 287 9.84 11.72 -12.18
N THR A 288 9.85 12.90 -12.78
CA THR A 288 11.02 13.78 -12.86
C THR A 288 10.96 14.83 -11.75
N ARG A 289 12.06 15.51 -11.49
CA ARG A 289 12.11 16.58 -10.48
C ARG A 289 11.04 17.65 -10.70
N GLU A 290 10.86 18.11 -11.93
CA GLU A 290 9.93 19.18 -12.30
C GLU A 290 8.46 18.81 -12.00
N LYS A 291 8.13 17.51 -12.05
CA LYS A 291 6.78 17.02 -11.73
C LYS A 291 6.54 16.92 -10.22
N MET A 292 7.60 16.81 -9.43
CA MET A 292 7.51 16.67 -7.97
C MET A 292 7.72 18.01 -7.25
N VAL A 293 8.78 18.72 -7.60
CA VAL A 293 9.16 20.00 -6.97
C VAL A 293 8.51 21.13 -7.75
N THR A 294 7.28 21.47 -7.38
CA THR A 294 6.48 22.47 -8.09
C THR A 294 6.75 23.91 -7.63
N GLN A 295 7.47 24.08 -6.51
CA GLN A 295 7.87 25.38 -5.98
C GLN A 295 9.39 25.51 -6.08
N GLU A 296 9.85 26.64 -6.63
CA GLU A 296 11.27 26.96 -6.56
C GLU A 296 11.67 27.17 -5.10
N SER A 297 12.44 26.21 -4.59
CA SER A 297 13.01 26.29 -3.24
C SER A 297 14.52 26.20 -3.34
N LYS A 298 15.19 27.13 -2.67
CA LYS A 298 16.66 27.07 -2.46
C LYS A 298 17.01 26.25 -1.22
N ALA A 299 16.02 25.73 -0.50
CA ALA A 299 16.21 24.92 0.69
C ALA A 299 16.76 23.52 0.30
N GLY A 300 17.51 22.92 1.20
CA GLY A 300 17.86 21.49 1.11
C GLY A 300 16.67 20.59 1.42
N GLY A 301 16.84 19.29 1.16
CA GLY A 301 15.88 18.26 1.55
C GLY A 301 16.19 17.63 2.90
N ILE A 302 15.28 16.80 3.40
CA ILE A 302 15.49 15.92 4.55
C ILE A 302 15.25 14.47 4.18
N ILE A 303 16.18 13.60 4.54
CA ILE A 303 16.12 12.15 4.34
C ILE A 303 16.21 11.50 5.71
N VAL A 304 15.26 10.64 6.06
CA VAL A 304 15.28 9.88 7.32
C VAL A 304 15.27 8.38 7.05
N VAL A 305 16.18 7.63 7.69
CA VAL A 305 16.42 6.21 7.44
C VAL A 305 16.33 5.44 8.75
N GLY A 306 15.17 4.81 8.98
CA GLY A 306 14.90 4.01 10.19
C GLY A 306 14.99 2.49 9.97
N SER A 307 14.87 2.02 8.73
CA SER A 307 14.93 0.57 8.44
C SER A 307 16.32 0.00 8.69
N HIS A 308 16.40 -1.13 9.39
CA HIS A 308 17.65 -1.84 9.71
C HIS A 308 17.97 -3.01 8.78
N THR A 309 17.21 -3.19 7.68
CA THR A 309 17.48 -4.29 6.74
C THR A 309 18.87 -4.14 6.11
N LYS A 310 19.51 -5.27 5.79
CA LYS A 310 20.81 -5.29 5.07
C LYS A 310 20.74 -4.50 3.77
N LYS A 311 19.62 -4.60 3.05
CA LYS A 311 19.38 -3.84 1.81
C LYS A 311 19.39 -2.33 2.08
N THR A 312 18.69 -1.85 3.09
CA THR A 312 18.69 -0.42 3.46
C THR A 312 20.08 0.07 3.83
N THR A 313 20.86 -0.73 4.55
CA THR A 313 22.24 -0.36 4.90
C THR A 313 23.12 -0.21 3.63
N ALA A 314 23.00 -1.17 2.69
CA ALA A 314 23.73 -1.07 1.41
C ALA A 314 23.27 0.14 0.57
N GLN A 315 21.96 0.45 0.56
CA GLN A 315 21.42 1.63 -0.13
C GLN A 315 21.90 2.95 0.50
N LEU A 316 22.04 3.00 1.82
CA LEU A 316 22.57 4.17 2.52
C LEU A 316 24.06 4.39 2.21
N GLU A 317 24.84 3.33 2.13
CA GLU A 317 26.27 3.43 1.73
C GLU A 317 26.41 3.92 0.27
N GLU A 318 25.52 3.52 -0.63
CA GLU A 318 25.47 4.08 -1.99
C GLU A 318 25.10 5.57 -1.98
N LEU A 319 24.13 5.97 -1.14
CA LEU A 319 23.71 7.36 -1.02
C LEU A 319 24.87 8.27 -0.53
N LYS A 320 25.76 7.77 0.33
CA LYS A 320 26.95 8.53 0.79
C LYS A 320 27.89 8.97 -0.31
N LYS A 321 27.77 8.43 -1.52
CA LYS A 321 28.55 8.85 -2.70
C LYS A 321 28.04 10.15 -3.32
N VAL A 322 26.83 10.60 -2.96
CA VAL A 322 26.24 11.84 -3.48
C VAL A 322 26.80 13.03 -2.72
N GLN A 323 27.29 14.03 -3.48
CA GLN A 323 27.78 15.27 -2.89
C GLN A 323 26.64 16.20 -2.48
N GLY A 324 26.87 17.08 -1.53
CA GLY A 324 25.88 18.06 -1.07
C GLY A 324 24.87 17.51 -0.06
N ILE A 325 25.10 16.31 0.46
CA ILE A 325 24.30 15.71 1.53
C ILE A 325 25.15 15.63 2.80
N GLU A 326 24.61 16.12 3.89
CA GLU A 326 25.20 15.96 5.21
C GLU A 326 24.58 14.76 5.92
N PHE A 327 25.41 13.79 6.33
CA PHE A 327 24.99 12.55 6.96
C PHE A 327 25.14 12.64 8.48
N ILE A 328 24.07 12.31 9.19
CA ILE A 328 23.99 12.37 10.64
C ILE A 328 23.46 11.02 11.15
N GLU A 329 24.22 10.34 11.96
CA GLU A 329 23.78 9.13 12.66
C GLU A 329 23.27 9.51 14.05
N MET A 330 21.99 9.24 14.31
CA MET A 330 21.38 9.42 15.63
C MET A 330 21.81 8.24 16.53
N ASP A 331 22.39 8.58 17.65
CA ASP A 331 22.80 7.57 18.64
C ASP A 331 21.59 6.94 19.36
N SER A 332 21.08 5.86 18.77
CA SER A 332 19.90 5.14 19.26
C SER A 332 20.09 4.57 20.68
N ASP A 333 21.35 4.32 21.13
CA ASP A 333 21.62 3.77 22.46
C ASP A 333 21.29 4.76 23.58
N LYS A 334 21.18 6.04 23.25
CA LYS A 334 20.73 7.08 24.19
C LYS A 334 19.31 6.88 24.72
N VAL A 335 18.52 6.02 24.09
CA VAL A 335 17.20 5.58 24.60
C VAL A 335 17.30 4.90 25.96
N LEU A 336 18.47 4.36 26.32
CA LEU A 336 18.73 3.72 27.62
C LEU A 336 18.88 4.71 28.77
N VAL A 337 19.07 6.00 28.47
CA VAL A 337 19.24 7.05 29.49
C VAL A 337 18.09 8.04 29.35
N PRO A 338 17.26 8.20 30.39
CA PRO A 338 16.10 9.08 30.33
C PRO A 338 16.45 10.50 29.87
N GLY A 339 15.75 10.99 28.81
CA GLY A 339 15.89 12.32 28.27
C GLY A 339 17.10 12.55 27.34
N GLU A 340 18.05 11.61 27.21
CA GLU A 340 19.22 11.80 26.37
C GLU A 340 18.91 11.62 24.86
N LEU A 341 17.99 10.73 24.50
CA LEU A 341 17.56 10.57 23.13
C LEU A 341 16.80 11.80 22.60
N GLU A 342 15.96 12.41 23.45
CA GLU A 342 15.24 13.65 23.13
C GLU A 342 16.19 14.86 22.96
N LYS A 343 17.25 14.93 23.78
CA LYS A 343 18.30 15.96 23.63
C LYS A 343 19.08 15.76 22.33
N GLU A 344 19.41 14.52 21.99
CA GLU A 344 20.06 14.18 20.72
C GLU A 344 19.19 14.59 19.53
N ALA A 345 17.92 14.19 19.53
CA ALA A 345 16.97 14.57 18.49
C ALA A 345 16.83 16.09 18.38
N ALA A 346 16.77 16.82 19.50
CA ALA A 346 16.68 18.28 19.49
C ALA A 346 17.93 18.94 18.89
N ALA A 347 19.12 18.42 19.16
CA ALA A 347 20.36 18.91 18.58
C ALA A 347 20.40 18.66 17.07
N ILE A 348 19.99 17.48 16.61
CA ILE A 348 19.88 17.13 15.20
C ILE A 348 18.88 18.04 14.49
N VAL A 349 17.70 18.29 15.08
CA VAL A 349 16.68 19.20 14.53
C VAL A 349 17.25 20.61 14.32
N ALA A 350 17.93 21.15 15.34
CA ALA A 350 18.52 22.49 15.26
C ALA A 350 19.56 22.58 14.15
N HIS A 351 20.41 21.57 14.06
CA HIS A 351 21.46 21.48 13.03
C HIS A 351 20.84 21.34 11.62
N CYS A 352 19.96 20.37 11.41
CA CYS A 352 19.29 20.16 10.12
C CYS A 352 18.53 21.38 9.65
N SER A 353 17.81 22.08 10.57
CA SER A 353 17.08 23.31 10.21
C SER A 353 18.01 24.39 9.67
N GLN A 354 19.20 24.55 10.25
CA GLN A 354 20.22 25.51 9.76
C GLN A 354 20.77 25.10 8.39
N GLN A 355 21.07 23.83 8.18
CA GLN A 355 21.64 23.35 6.93
C GLN A 355 20.64 23.38 5.78
N ILE A 356 19.41 22.94 6.04
CA ILE A 356 18.30 23.01 5.06
C ILE A 356 18.05 24.44 4.61
N ALA A 357 18.05 25.42 5.52
CA ALA A 357 17.91 26.83 5.19
C ALA A 357 19.05 27.38 4.30
N LYS A 358 20.23 26.76 4.33
CA LYS A 358 21.38 27.07 3.47
C LYS A 358 21.37 26.32 2.14
N GLY A 359 20.38 25.47 1.88
CA GLY A 359 20.29 24.64 0.67
C GLY A 359 21.00 23.28 0.78
N ILE A 360 21.44 22.89 1.96
CA ILE A 360 22.15 21.61 2.17
C ILE A 360 21.13 20.55 2.58
N THR A 361 21.10 19.43 1.87
CA THR A 361 20.26 18.29 2.21
C THR A 361 20.86 17.52 3.38
N CYS A 362 20.02 17.16 4.37
CA CYS A 362 20.42 16.36 5.53
C CYS A 362 19.88 14.94 5.40
N CYS A 363 20.71 13.94 5.74
CA CYS A 363 20.29 12.55 5.87
C CYS A 363 20.52 12.09 7.31
N VAL A 364 19.42 11.84 8.02
CA VAL A 364 19.44 11.36 9.42
C VAL A 364 19.12 9.87 9.41
N SER A 365 19.99 9.05 10.01
CA SER A 365 19.76 7.62 10.17
C SER A 365 19.90 7.20 11.63
N THR A 366 19.18 6.14 12.02
CA THR A 366 19.49 5.43 13.26
C THR A 366 20.80 4.65 13.12
N LYS A 367 21.42 4.24 14.23
CA LYS A 367 22.50 3.23 14.20
C LYS A 367 22.06 2.03 13.36
N ARG A 368 23.01 1.45 12.59
CA ARG A 368 22.68 0.34 11.67
C ARG A 368 22.59 -1.01 12.37
N VAL A 369 23.05 -1.11 13.62
CA VAL A 369 22.89 -2.28 14.48
C VAL A 369 21.66 -2.06 15.37
N VAL A 370 20.74 -3.03 15.36
CA VAL A 370 19.56 -3.00 16.22
C VAL A 370 20.02 -3.14 17.68
N LEU A 371 19.55 -2.25 18.53
CA LEU A 371 19.82 -2.31 19.96
C LEU A 371 19.06 -3.48 20.60
N THR A 372 19.82 -4.47 21.11
CA THR A 372 19.29 -5.62 21.85
C THR A 372 19.94 -5.69 23.21
N LEU A 373 19.17 -6.03 24.24
CA LEU A 373 19.68 -6.19 25.60
C LEU A 373 19.61 -7.68 26.02
N PRO A 374 20.53 -8.18 26.86
CA PRO A 374 20.55 -9.59 27.24
C PRO A 374 19.27 -10.13 27.89
N ASP A 375 18.56 -9.27 28.65
CA ASP A 375 17.35 -9.64 29.39
C ASP A 375 16.10 -8.96 28.80
N ASP A 376 16.07 -8.76 27.49
CA ASP A 376 15.00 -8.04 26.82
C ASP A 376 13.71 -8.85 26.76
N THR A 377 12.61 -8.27 27.26
CA THR A 377 11.29 -8.82 26.95
C THR A 377 10.79 -8.22 25.62
N PRO A 378 9.94 -8.94 24.88
CA PRO A 378 9.35 -8.40 23.64
C PRO A 378 8.69 -7.03 23.84
N GLU A 379 8.01 -6.82 24.96
CA GLU A 379 7.37 -5.55 25.31
C GLU A 379 8.39 -4.43 25.54
N ALA A 380 9.48 -4.69 26.26
CA ALA A 380 10.53 -3.70 26.52
C ALA A 380 11.26 -3.34 25.22
N ALA A 381 11.55 -4.33 24.38
CA ALA A 381 12.13 -4.11 23.05
C ALA A 381 11.22 -3.27 22.16
N LEU A 382 9.90 -3.52 22.18
CA LEU A 382 8.91 -2.76 21.43
C LEU A 382 8.84 -1.30 21.91
N VAL A 383 8.71 -1.06 23.21
CA VAL A 383 8.68 0.30 23.80
C VAL A 383 9.92 1.08 23.39
N ARG A 384 11.07 0.48 23.43
CA ARG A 384 12.34 1.08 23.01
C ARG A 384 12.39 1.38 21.52
N SER A 385 11.92 0.46 20.69
CA SER A 385 11.83 0.64 19.23
C SER A 385 10.90 1.81 18.87
N VAL A 386 9.75 1.91 19.56
CA VAL A 386 8.80 3.02 19.37
C VAL A 386 9.46 4.35 19.78
N ALA A 387 10.14 4.41 20.93
CA ALA A 387 10.83 5.63 21.36
C ALA A 387 11.91 6.10 20.36
N ILE A 388 12.67 5.16 19.78
CA ILE A 388 13.66 5.47 18.74
C ILE A 388 12.97 5.96 17.46
N SER A 389 11.86 5.33 17.05
CA SER A 389 11.07 5.79 15.89
C SER A 389 10.50 7.18 16.11
N ASP A 390 9.98 7.47 17.30
CA ASP A 390 9.44 8.79 17.66
C ASP A 390 10.53 9.87 17.68
N ALA A 391 11.73 9.56 18.15
CA ALA A 391 12.88 10.47 18.09
C ALA A 391 13.28 10.75 16.62
N LEU A 392 13.36 9.71 15.78
CA LEU A 392 13.74 9.85 14.38
C LEU A 392 12.71 10.68 13.60
N GLN A 393 11.41 10.38 13.72
CA GLN A 393 10.38 11.16 13.04
C GLN A 393 10.31 12.61 13.53
N SER A 394 10.66 12.87 14.81
CA SER A 394 10.72 14.21 15.35
C SER A 394 11.80 15.08 14.68
N CYS A 395 12.83 14.45 14.10
CA CYS A 395 13.83 15.16 13.30
C CYS A 395 13.24 15.81 12.05
N VAL A 396 12.06 15.37 11.59
CA VAL A 396 11.26 16.03 10.55
C VAL A 396 10.20 16.94 11.17
N GLY A 397 9.43 16.42 12.14
CA GLY A 397 8.26 17.10 12.70
C GLY A 397 8.54 18.36 13.52
N ARG A 398 9.80 18.61 13.87
CA ARG A 398 10.25 19.78 14.63
C ARG A 398 11.17 20.72 13.85
N LEU A 399 11.37 20.47 12.54
CA LEU A 399 12.14 21.38 11.69
C LEU A 399 11.52 22.78 11.68
N THR A 400 12.37 23.78 11.75
CA THR A 400 11.98 25.20 11.64
C THR A 400 12.19 25.76 10.23
N ALA A 401 12.86 25.02 9.36
CA ALA A 401 13.02 25.34 7.94
C ALA A 401 12.18 24.36 7.10
N SER A 402 11.45 24.85 6.11
CA SER A 402 10.70 24.00 5.17
C SER A 402 11.67 23.32 4.21
N PRO A 403 11.73 21.97 4.18
CA PRO A 403 12.58 21.26 3.25
C PRO A 403 12.00 21.28 1.83
N ALA A 404 12.86 21.23 0.82
CA ALA A 404 12.43 21.13 -0.58
C ALA A 404 11.74 19.78 -0.88
N PHE A 405 12.12 18.74 -0.15
CA PHE A 405 11.53 17.40 -0.22
C PHE A 405 11.78 16.63 1.09
N VAL A 406 10.97 15.61 1.31
CA VAL A 406 11.14 14.68 2.44
C VAL A 406 11.22 13.25 1.89
N VAL A 407 12.23 12.49 2.31
CA VAL A 407 12.37 11.06 2.02
C VAL A 407 12.33 10.28 3.33
N ALA A 408 11.43 9.32 3.46
CA ALA A 408 11.42 8.41 4.60
C ALA A 408 11.66 6.97 4.14
N LYS A 409 12.71 6.33 4.66
CA LYS A 409 13.15 4.99 4.29
C LYS A 409 12.82 3.98 5.37
N GLY A 410 11.84 3.13 5.10
CA GLY A 410 11.32 2.08 6.00
C GLY A 410 9.80 2.18 6.10
N GLY A 411 9.09 1.06 6.26
CA GLY A 411 7.62 1.04 6.36
C GLY A 411 7.11 1.87 7.54
N ILE A 412 7.52 1.51 8.76
CA ILE A 412 7.15 2.24 9.99
C ILE A 412 7.63 3.70 9.92
N THR A 413 8.88 3.92 9.50
CA THR A 413 9.43 5.27 9.36
C THR A 413 8.60 6.14 8.42
N SER A 414 8.19 5.58 7.27
CA SER A 414 7.36 6.32 6.32
C SER A 414 5.97 6.61 6.88
N SER A 415 5.35 5.67 7.60
CA SER A 415 4.08 5.93 8.26
C SER A 415 4.18 7.04 9.31
N ASP A 416 5.15 6.92 10.22
CA ASP A 416 5.33 7.87 11.33
C ASP A 416 5.69 9.27 10.82
N VAL A 417 6.56 9.37 9.82
CA VAL A 417 6.91 10.67 9.21
C VAL A 417 5.70 11.29 8.53
N GLY A 418 4.91 10.54 7.77
CA GLY A 418 3.71 11.07 7.11
C GLY A 418 2.67 11.56 8.10
N VAL A 419 2.31 10.72 9.06
CA VAL A 419 1.17 10.98 9.97
C VAL A 419 1.56 11.85 11.16
N LYS A 420 2.67 11.51 11.85
CA LYS A 420 3.06 12.20 13.09
C LYS A 420 3.90 13.46 12.81
N ALA A 421 4.93 13.36 11.93
CA ALA A 421 5.83 14.46 11.68
C ALA A 421 5.24 15.51 10.72
N LEU A 422 4.85 15.11 9.54
CA LEU A 422 4.27 15.98 8.52
C LEU A 422 2.80 16.32 8.79
N ARG A 423 2.12 15.56 9.64
CA ARG A 423 0.71 15.72 10.00
C ARG A 423 -0.22 15.71 8.79
N VAL A 424 0.12 14.90 7.81
CA VAL A 424 -0.68 14.75 6.59
C VAL A 424 -2.04 14.17 6.96
N LYS A 425 -3.12 14.86 6.60
CA LYS A 425 -4.49 14.34 6.63
C LYS A 425 -5.01 14.00 5.25
N CYS A 426 -4.51 14.74 4.25
CA CYS A 426 -4.78 14.50 2.85
C CYS A 426 -3.51 14.72 2.04
N ALA A 427 -3.21 13.82 1.12
CA ALA A 427 -2.11 13.98 0.18
C ALA A 427 -2.55 13.59 -1.23
N LYS A 428 -1.97 14.22 -2.24
CA LYS A 428 -2.11 13.79 -3.63
C LYS A 428 -0.99 12.82 -3.98
N VAL A 429 -1.32 11.65 -4.48
CA VAL A 429 -0.34 10.70 -5.02
C VAL A 429 0.09 11.20 -6.39
N LEU A 430 1.37 11.55 -6.54
CA LEU A 430 1.91 12.03 -7.81
C LEU A 430 2.29 10.89 -8.75
N GLY A 431 2.62 9.73 -8.23
CA GLY A 431 3.12 8.56 -8.96
C GLY A 431 4.37 7.98 -8.31
N GLN A 432 5.26 7.39 -9.11
CA GLN A 432 6.47 6.73 -8.64
C GLN A 432 7.72 7.47 -9.11
N ILE A 433 8.68 7.70 -8.20
CA ILE A 433 10.02 8.23 -8.57
C ILE A 433 10.94 7.12 -9.10
N ARG A 434 10.77 5.91 -8.58
CA ARG A 434 11.38 4.65 -9.03
C ARG A 434 10.34 3.54 -8.88
N PRO A 435 10.45 2.41 -9.58
CA PRO A 435 9.48 1.33 -9.47
C PRO A 435 9.25 0.92 -8.02
N GLY A 436 7.99 0.95 -7.58
CA GLY A 436 7.58 0.61 -6.21
C GLY A 436 7.85 1.69 -5.14
N ILE A 437 8.24 2.91 -5.54
CA ILE A 437 8.52 4.01 -4.60
C ILE A 437 7.59 5.18 -4.90
N PRO A 438 6.44 5.26 -4.20
CA PRO A 438 5.46 6.31 -4.42
C PRO A 438 5.90 7.66 -3.87
N VAL A 439 5.37 8.70 -4.47
CA VAL A 439 5.54 10.09 -4.06
C VAL A 439 4.18 10.72 -3.78
N TRP A 440 4.05 11.29 -2.59
CA TRP A 440 2.91 12.11 -2.24
C TRP A 440 3.27 13.59 -2.33
N GLN A 441 2.29 14.41 -2.69
CA GLN A 441 2.33 15.84 -2.43
C GLN A 441 1.48 16.12 -1.19
N THR A 442 2.08 16.67 -0.16
CA THR A 442 1.42 16.95 1.12
C THR A 442 0.32 18.00 0.96
N GLY A 443 -0.78 17.84 1.69
CA GLY A 443 -1.91 18.76 1.69
C GLY A 443 -1.62 20.09 2.35
N ALA A 444 -2.57 21.01 2.20
CA ALA A 444 -2.45 22.38 2.76
C ALA A 444 -2.41 22.43 4.29
N GLU A 445 -2.94 21.40 4.95
CA GLU A 445 -2.99 21.26 6.40
C GLU A 445 -1.71 20.69 7.00
N SER A 446 -0.80 20.17 6.18
CA SER A 446 0.42 19.53 6.63
C SER A 446 1.45 20.54 7.15
N LEU A 447 2.42 20.08 7.93
CA LEU A 447 3.49 20.93 8.47
C LEU A 447 4.26 21.66 7.36
N PHE A 448 4.48 21.01 6.22
CA PHE A 448 5.10 21.58 5.04
C PHE A 448 4.17 21.33 3.84
N PRO A 449 3.27 22.28 3.53
CA PRO A 449 2.32 22.15 2.43
C PRO A 449 2.99 22.01 1.07
N SER A 450 2.35 21.26 0.17
CA SER A 450 2.81 21.06 -1.22
C SER A 450 4.23 20.53 -1.37
N THR A 451 4.74 19.87 -0.32
CA THR A 451 6.09 19.31 -0.29
C THR A 451 6.05 17.86 -0.84
N PRO A 452 6.96 17.49 -1.77
CA PRO A 452 7.09 16.11 -2.20
C PRO A 452 7.57 15.23 -1.04
N TYR A 453 6.78 14.22 -0.74
CA TYR A 453 7.07 13.23 0.28
C TYR A 453 7.26 11.85 -0.35
N ILE A 454 8.49 11.35 -0.33
CA ILE A 454 8.89 10.09 -0.92
C ILE A 454 8.79 8.99 0.14
N ILE A 455 7.89 8.06 -0.11
CA ILE A 455 7.62 6.91 0.76
C ILE A 455 8.46 5.74 0.24
N PHE A 456 9.61 5.49 0.87
CA PHE A 456 10.55 4.49 0.40
C PHE A 456 10.48 3.22 1.25
N PRO A 457 9.88 2.11 0.74
CA PRO A 457 9.74 0.87 1.51
C PRO A 457 11.09 0.28 1.92
N GLY A 458 11.13 -0.47 3.02
CA GLY A 458 12.36 -1.04 3.57
C GLY A 458 13.08 -2.02 2.63
N ASN A 459 12.32 -2.81 1.86
CA ASN A 459 12.85 -3.92 1.05
C ASN A 459 12.73 -3.70 -0.46
N VAL A 460 12.34 -2.50 -0.92
CA VAL A 460 12.13 -2.19 -2.33
C VAL A 460 13.39 -1.58 -2.96
N GLY A 461 13.54 -1.80 -4.26
CA GLY A 461 14.62 -1.27 -5.08
C GLY A 461 15.93 -2.07 -4.97
N GLU A 462 16.82 -1.83 -5.92
CA GLU A 462 18.19 -2.34 -5.93
C GLU A 462 19.11 -1.45 -5.07
N VAL A 463 20.36 -1.84 -4.89
CA VAL A 463 21.33 -1.12 -4.04
C VAL A 463 21.48 0.36 -4.45
N PRO A 464 21.53 0.76 -5.72
CA PRO A 464 21.67 2.18 -6.10
C PRO A 464 20.35 2.98 -6.03
N THR A 465 19.19 2.33 -5.83
CA THR A 465 17.88 2.97 -6.04
C THR A 465 17.64 4.18 -5.13
N LEU A 466 18.08 4.13 -3.87
CA LEU A 466 17.94 5.29 -2.97
C LEU A 466 18.77 6.48 -3.44
N ARG A 467 20.02 6.23 -3.86
CA ARG A 467 20.89 7.24 -4.45
C ARG A 467 20.25 7.88 -5.67
N GLU A 468 19.80 7.05 -6.63
CA GLU A 468 19.15 7.51 -7.86
C GLU A 468 17.90 8.34 -7.62
N ALA A 469 17.06 7.95 -6.65
CA ALA A 469 15.88 8.72 -6.27
C ALA A 469 16.24 10.10 -5.70
N VAL A 470 17.29 10.15 -4.86
CA VAL A 470 17.75 11.42 -4.27
C VAL A 470 18.46 12.29 -5.31
N GLU A 471 19.24 11.73 -6.23
CA GLU A 471 19.84 12.47 -7.35
C GLU A 471 18.78 13.17 -8.20
N ILE A 472 17.63 12.50 -8.48
CA ILE A 472 16.50 13.15 -9.18
C ILE A 472 15.95 14.34 -8.39
N LEU A 473 15.86 14.24 -7.07
CA LEU A 473 15.34 15.32 -6.22
C LEU A 473 16.28 16.49 -6.10
N LEU A 474 17.58 16.23 -6.20
CA LEU A 474 18.62 17.29 -6.15
C LEU A 474 18.74 18.05 -7.48
N GLY A 475 18.51 17.40 -8.62
CA GLY A 475 18.55 17.97 -9.98
C GLY A 475 19.85 17.72 -10.70
#